data_9e4c256d8191911930e3234526ba5bee
#
_entry.id   9e4c256d8191911930e3234526ba5bee
#
_cell.length_a   1.000
_cell.length_b   1.000
_cell.length_c   1.000
_cell.angle_alpha   90.00
_cell.angle_beta   90.00
_cell.angle_gamma   90.00
#
_symmetry.space_group_name_H-M   'P 1'
#
loop_
_entity.id
_entity.type
_entity.pdbx_description
1 polymer ?
#
loop_
_entity_poly.entity_id
_entity_poly.type
_entity_poly.pdbx_seq_one_letter_code
_entity_poly.pdbx_strand_id
1 'polypeptide(L)'
;MALAATAGCLGLSWLIWLAGGLLTLLTTGRWQEVPVVQAPVLLVRLIAHPNVPLEAWPPLIRRSLPGPGATGAWLVVLTALGGVAISWLAWHRSDVRRSRGVPGLRRGPGGTSSRSAGARRFRLSVRLDRGVASGSVSKARGWAHPRDLRPLRVSKAPGDRIVLGTHAGRLLAAEPRHSVMVVGPTQSGKTSGLAIPAILEWSGPLLATSVKADLLHATLEWRRSLGEVQYYDPTGSVGPVAGGSRASGWSPLARAATWPGARRIASALCSVARAGDGGMEDAGFWYANAEKLLAPLLFAAATTGASMADVVRWLDEEETNEVLLALELAGVPEALRAARASLGREERQRASIYATAETVVAGFADPAVSASAESCEIDPAALVGGSAGSLFCCAPAREQERLAPVFTAIVREVLDAAFERAAATGRPLDPPLLVVLDEAASVAPLADLDRVVATAAGHGVQLVTVWQDLAQVESRYGGRWATVVNNHRAKLVCSGIADPVTLQHVSGLLGEEERAEHSWTVGDDGRHSRTEAVTVRALAPPGWLRQLPPGEAVLVYGSFPPARIALRPFFDDRELASRAASGSDR
;
A
#
# COMPACT_ATOMS: atom_id res chain seq x y z
N MET A 1 -32.67 18.80 9.09
CA MET A 1 -32.63 19.96 8.19
C MET A 1 -31.20 20.31 7.80
N ALA A 2 -30.22 20.36 8.71
CA ALA A 2 -28.81 20.68 8.37
C ALA A 2 -28.18 19.77 7.30
N LEU A 3 -28.33 18.45 7.38
CA LEU A 3 -27.82 17.49 6.39
C LEU A 3 -28.41 17.64 4.98
N ALA A 4 -29.67 18.08 4.87
CA ALA A 4 -30.30 18.33 3.57
C ALA A 4 -29.81 19.65 2.94
N ALA A 5 -29.50 20.65 3.77
CA ALA A 5 -28.95 21.92 3.32
C ALA A 5 -27.49 21.77 2.84
N THR A 6 -26.66 21.00 3.55
CA THR A 6 -25.28 20.73 3.14
C THR A 6 -25.21 19.89 1.84
N ALA A 7 -26.07 18.90 1.69
CA ALA A 7 -26.18 18.13 0.44
C ALA A 7 -26.62 19.00 -0.74
N GLY A 8 -27.52 19.97 -0.51
CA GLY A 8 -27.96 20.93 -1.51
C GLY A 8 -26.84 21.88 -1.96
N CYS A 9 -26.06 22.41 -1.02
CA CYS A 9 -24.92 23.29 -1.32
C CYS A 9 -23.81 22.56 -2.09
N LEU A 10 -23.50 21.31 -1.73
CA LEU A 10 -22.55 20.48 -2.46
C LEU A 10 -23.04 20.18 -3.87
N GLY A 11 -24.31 19.83 -4.06
CA GLY A 11 -24.89 19.59 -5.38
C GLY A 11 -24.82 20.82 -6.27
N LEU A 12 -25.12 22.01 -5.73
CA LEU A 12 -25.04 23.28 -6.47
C LEU A 12 -23.59 23.62 -6.84
N SER A 13 -22.64 23.40 -5.95
CA SER A 13 -21.20 23.59 -6.22
C SER A 13 -20.72 22.74 -7.40
N TRP A 14 -21.14 21.48 -7.46
CA TRP A 14 -20.80 20.56 -8.55
C TRP A 14 -21.43 20.99 -9.88
N LEU A 15 -22.66 21.48 -9.88
CA LEU A 15 -23.33 21.99 -11.08
C LEU A 15 -22.61 23.24 -11.64
N ILE A 16 -22.16 24.14 -10.79
CA ILE A 16 -21.41 25.34 -11.22
C ILE A 16 -20.04 24.93 -11.79
N TRP A 17 -19.35 24.00 -11.17
CA TRP A 17 -18.09 23.48 -11.67
C TRP A 17 -18.24 22.80 -13.04
N LEU A 18 -19.29 21.98 -13.21
CA LEU A 18 -19.59 21.27 -14.44
C LEU A 18 -20.02 22.25 -15.56
N ALA A 19 -20.77 23.28 -15.23
CA ALA A 19 -21.15 24.34 -16.14
C ALA A 19 -19.95 25.12 -16.68
N GLY A 20 -18.97 25.47 -15.80
CA GLY A 20 -17.72 26.08 -16.21
C GLY A 20 -16.87 25.17 -17.11
N GLY A 21 -16.81 23.88 -16.80
CA GLY A 21 -16.13 22.88 -17.63
C GLY A 21 -16.73 22.72 -19.02
N LEU A 22 -18.04 22.63 -19.12
CA LEU A 22 -18.75 22.59 -20.41
C LEU A 22 -18.55 23.86 -21.21
N LEU A 23 -18.59 25.01 -20.58
CA LEU A 23 -18.40 26.28 -21.23
C LEU A 23 -16.99 26.43 -21.81
N THR A 24 -15.95 26.07 -21.06
CA THR A 24 -14.57 26.04 -21.56
C THR A 24 -14.38 25.02 -22.67
N LEU A 25 -14.99 23.85 -22.58
CA LEU A 25 -14.95 22.84 -23.65
C LEU A 25 -15.57 23.37 -24.94
N LEU A 26 -16.72 24.05 -24.87
CA LEU A 26 -17.40 24.61 -26.02
C LEU A 26 -16.65 25.79 -26.66
N THR A 27 -15.92 26.58 -25.87
CA THR A 27 -15.22 27.77 -26.36
C THR A 27 -13.79 27.48 -26.83
N THR A 28 -13.10 26.53 -26.22
CA THR A 28 -11.68 26.25 -26.47
C THR A 28 -11.38 24.84 -26.94
N GLY A 29 -12.37 23.94 -26.97
CA GLY A 29 -12.18 22.53 -27.26
C GLY A 29 -11.45 21.72 -26.17
N ARG A 30 -11.18 22.33 -25.00
CA ARG A 30 -10.49 21.69 -23.88
C ARG A 30 -11.31 21.80 -22.60
N TRP A 31 -11.26 20.74 -21.76
CA TRP A 31 -11.89 20.79 -20.45
C TRP A 31 -11.10 21.71 -19.51
N GLN A 32 -11.81 22.42 -18.59
CA GLN A 32 -11.14 23.28 -17.59
C GLN A 32 -10.22 22.47 -16.65
N GLU A 33 -9.07 23.04 -16.29
CA GLU A 33 -8.11 22.43 -15.37
C GLU A 33 -8.38 22.74 -13.88
N VAL A 34 -9.63 23.08 -13.53
CA VAL A 34 -10.02 23.28 -12.12
C VAL A 34 -10.34 21.93 -11.49
N PRO A 35 -9.60 21.48 -10.45
CA PRO A 35 -9.91 20.25 -9.75
C PRO A 35 -11.32 20.30 -9.14
N VAL A 36 -12.04 19.18 -9.20
CA VAL A 36 -13.41 19.08 -8.69
C VAL A 36 -13.53 19.42 -7.20
N VAL A 37 -12.48 19.21 -6.43
CA VAL A 37 -12.39 19.57 -5.00
C VAL A 37 -12.57 21.09 -4.76
N GLN A 38 -12.29 21.91 -5.77
CA GLN A 38 -12.48 23.37 -5.69
C GLN A 38 -13.91 23.82 -6.03
N ALA A 39 -14.81 22.91 -6.37
CA ALA A 39 -16.20 23.26 -6.67
C ALA A 39 -16.90 24.08 -5.57
N PRO A 40 -16.76 23.79 -4.26
CA PRO A 40 -17.35 24.63 -3.19
C PRO A 40 -16.76 26.05 -3.17
N VAL A 41 -15.49 26.23 -3.50
CA VAL A 41 -14.82 27.52 -3.53
C VAL A 41 -15.37 28.39 -4.68
N LEU A 42 -15.69 27.78 -5.84
CA LEU A 42 -16.33 28.46 -6.95
C LEU A 42 -17.71 29.02 -6.56
N LEU A 43 -18.51 28.23 -5.83
CA LEU A 43 -19.80 28.66 -5.33
C LEU A 43 -19.66 29.86 -4.36
N VAL A 44 -18.75 29.77 -3.39
CA VAL A 44 -18.52 30.86 -2.41
C VAL A 44 -18.09 32.15 -3.12
N ARG A 45 -17.18 32.07 -4.09
CA ARG A 45 -16.73 33.22 -4.87
C ARG A 45 -17.84 33.81 -5.74
N LEU A 46 -18.68 32.97 -6.32
CA LEU A 46 -19.81 33.42 -7.13
C LEU A 46 -20.86 34.18 -6.28
N ILE A 47 -21.09 33.71 -5.04
CA ILE A 47 -21.98 34.37 -4.07
C ILE A 47 -21.37 35.69 -3.60
N ALA A 48 -20.06 35.75 -3.41
CA ALA A 48 -19.36 36.97 -2.98
C ALA A 48 -19.32 38.05 -4.08
N HIS A 49 -19.27 37.67 -5.37
CA HIS A 49 -19.18 38.59 -6.50
C HIS A 49 -20.24 38.29 -7.59
N PRO A 50 -21.56 38.44 -7.28
CA PRO A 50 -22.63 38.07 -8.20
C PRO A 50 -22.67 38.88 -9.49
N ASN A 51 -22.16 40.11 -9.46
CA ASN A 51 -22.15 41.03 -10.60
C ASN A 51 -20.99 40.78 -11.59
N VAL A 52 -19.99 39.98 -11.19
CA VAL A 52 -18.83 39.67 -12.01
C VAL A 52 -18.55 38.16 -11.95
N PRO A 53 -19.42 37.32 -12.54
CA PRO A 53 -19.35 35.84 -12.40
C PRO A 53 -18.04 35.22 -12.87
N LEU A 54 -17.30 35.89 -13.76
CA LEU A 54 -15.96 35.47 -14.20
C LEU A 54 -14.93 35.42 -13.08
N GLU A 55 -15.07 36.22 -12.03
CA GLU A 55 -14.13 36.25 -10.90
C GLU A 55 -14.18 35.00 -10.02
N ALA A 56 -15.20 34.20 -10.15
CA ALA A 56 -15.28 32.91 -9.47
C ALA A 56 -14.18 31.93 -9.95
N TRP A 57 -13.76 32.03 -11.20
CA TRP A 57 -12.73 31.15 -11.78
C TRP A 57 -11.31 31.69 -11.63
N PRO A 58 -10.28 30.80 -11.57
CA PRO A 58 -8.88 31.21 -11.55
C PRO A 58 -8.50 32.09 -12.77
N PRO A 59 -7.52 33.04 -12.64
CA PRO A 59 -7.17 34.00 -13.70
C PRO A 59 -6.80 33.36 -15.04
N LEU A 60 -6.20 32.15 -15.02
CA LEU A 60 -5.81 31.43 -16.25
C LEU A 60 -7.04 30.97 -17.07
N ILE A 61 -8.12 30.64 -16.39
CA ILE A 61 -9.33 30.12 -17.03
C ILE A 61 -10.28 31.26 -17.45
N ARG A 62 -10.23 32.41 -16.78
CA ARG A 62 -11.04 33.57 -17.15
C ARG A 62 -10.85 34.01 -18.59
N ARG A 63 -9.65 33.83 -19.16
CA ARG A 63 -9.33 34.17 -20.54
C ARG A 63 -9.98 33.24 -21.57
N SER A 64 -10.36 32.04 -21.18
CA SER A 64 -11.01 31.03 -22.02
C SER A 64 -12.53 31.02 -21.89
N LEU A 65 -13.10 31.80 -20.97
CA LEU A 65 -14.53 31.93 -20.81
C LEU A 65 -15.06 33.11 -21.68
N PRO A 66 -16.29 32.98 -22.21
CA PRO A 66 -16.91 34.10 -22.92
C PRO A 66 -17.18 35.27 -21.96
N GLY A 67 -17.44 36.45 -22.49
CA GLY A 67 -17.63 37.69 -21.70
C GLY A 67 -18.63 37.53 -20.53
N PRO A 68 -18.59 38.43 -19.52
CA PRO A 68 -19.29 38.26 -18.24
C PRO A 68 -20.80 38.04 -18.37
N GLY A 69 -21.46 38.67 -19.33
CA GLY A 69 -22.89 38.52 -19.59
C GLY A 69 -23.25 37.11 -20.13
N ALA A 70 -22.46 36.60 -21.07
CA ALA A 70 -22.66 35.28 -21.66
C ALA A 70 -22.38 34.19 -20.62
N THR A 71 -21.32 34.31 -19.82
CA THR A 71 -21.00 33.38 -18.75
C THR A 71 -22.09 33.34 -17.69
N GLY A 72 -22.63 34.48 -17.28
CA GLY A 72 -23.73 34.59 -16.33
C GLY A 72 -25.01 33.92 -16.87
N ALA A 73 -25.40 34.20 -18.11
CA ALA A 73 -26.58 33.60 -18.72
C ALA A 73 -26.46 32.04 -18.83
N TRP A 74 -25.32 31.55 -19.25
CA TRP A 74 -25.06 30.09 -19.34
C TRP A 74 -25.08 29.41 -17.96
N LEU A 75 -24.54 30.03 -16.93
CA LEU A 75 -24.59 29.51 -15.55
C LEU A 75 -26.03 29.36 -15.06
N VAL A 76 -26.87 30.34 -15.33
CA VAL A 76 -28.31 30.29 -14.95
C VAL A 76 -29.02 29.17 -15.72
N VAL A 77 -28.81 29.05 -17.02
CA VAL A 77 -29.45 28.00 -17.82
C VAL A 77 -29.02 26.60 -17.39
N LEU A 78 -27.73 26.37 -17.20
CA LEU A 78 -27.21 25.03 -16.85
C LEU A 78 -27.55 24.64 -15.41
N THR A 79 -27.58 25.58 -14.46
CA THR A 79 -28.03 25.30 -13.09
C THR A 79 -29.53 25.04 -13.03
N ALA A 80 -30.34 25.73 -13.82
CA ALA A 80 -31.79 25.47 -13.93
C ALA A 80 -32.06 24.07 -14.53
N LEU A 81 -31.39 23.72 -15.62
CA LEU A 81 -31.51 22.38 -16.26
C LEU A 81 -31.07 21.26 -15.30
N GLY A 82 -29.95 21.46 -14.58
CA GLY A 82 -29.49 20.53 -13.56
C GLY A 82 -30.49 20.35 -12.41
N GLY A 83 -31.10 21.42 -11.95
CA GLY A 83 -32.15 21.41 -10.93
C GLY A 83 -33.39 20.63 -11.38
N VAL A 84 -33.82 20.82 -12.62
CA VAL A 84 -34.95 20.05 -13.23
C VAL A 84 -34.61 18.57 -13.34
N ALA A 85 -33.40 18.22 -13.78
CA ALA A 85 -32.96 16.82 -13.88
C ALA A 85 -32.92 16.12 -12.52
N ILE A 86 -32.41 16.78 -11.50
CA ILE A 86 -32.36 16.25 -10.11
C ILE A 86 -33.77 16.08 -9.57
N SER A 87 -34.67 17.03 -9.80
CA SER A 87 -36.07 16.96 -9.36
C SER A 87 -36.81 15.83 -10.06
N TRP A 88 -36.58 15.63 -11.35
CA TRP A 88 -37.16 14.53 -12.12
C TRP A 88 -36.67 13.17 -11.63
N LEU A 89 -35.37 13.03 -11.36
CA LEU A 89 -34.77 11.81 -10.80
C LEU A 89 -35.30 11.49 -9.38
N ALA A 90 -35.48 12.51 -8.55
CA ALA A 90 -36.05 12.35 -7.22
C ALA A 90 -37.52 11.91 -7.29
N TRP A 91 -38.30 12.50 -8.21
CA TRP A 91 -39.70 12.12 -8.46
C TRP A 91 -39.80 10.68 -8.97
N HIS A 92 -38.98 10.30 -9.94
CA HIS A 92 -38.96 8.94 -10.49
C HIS A 92 -38.57 7.87 -9.45
N ARG A 93 -37.62 8.19 -8.55
CA ARG A 93 -37.28 7.31 -7.40
C ARG A 93 -38.38 7.21 -6.37
N SER A 94 -39.19 8.25 -6.16
CA SER A 94 -40.34 8.22 -5.23
C SER A 94 -41.49 7.39 -5.79
N ASP A 95 -41.67 7.36 -7.09
CA ASP A 95 -42.71 6.58 -7.78
C ASP A 95 -42.42 5.06 -7.73
N VAL A 96 -41.14 4.68 -7.90
CA VAL A 96 -40.66 3.29 -7.75
C VAL A 96 -40.81 2.78 -6.30
N ARG A 97 -40.76 3.66 -5.29
CA ARG A 97 -41.00 3.28 -3.89
C ARG A 97 -42.50 3.14 -3.56
N ARG A 98 -43.38 3.87 -4.24
CA ARG A 98 -44.85 3.74 -4.07
C ARG A 98 -45.42 2.48 -4.70
N SER A 99 -44.80 1.92 -5.71
CA SER A 99 -45.21 0.67 -6.38
C SER A 99 -44.82 -0.62 -5.63
N ARG A 100 -44.14 -0.53 -4.48
CA ARG A 100 -43.78 -1.67 -3.61
C ARG A 100 -44.56 -1.74 -2.31
N GLY A 101 -45.73 -1.13 -2.23
CA GLY A 101 -46.68 -1.27 -1.13
C GLY A 101 -47.53 -2.54 -1.30
N VAL A 102 -47.47 -3.40 -0.31
CA VAL A 102 -48.13 -4.72 -0.18
C VAL A 102 -49.66 -4.60 -0.39
N PRO A 103 -50.28 -5.50 -1.19
CA PRO A 103 -51.74 -5.63 -1.21
C PRO A 103 -52.23 -6.58 -0.09
N GLY A 104 -53.00 -6.04 0.83
CA GLY A 104 -53.78 -6.84 1.79
C GLY A 104 -54.99 -7.52 1.13
N LEU A 105 -55.26 -8.71 1.60
CA LEU A 105 -56.38 -9.58 1.23
C LEU A 105 -57.77 -8.91 1.37
N ARG A 106 -58.65 -9.06 0.38
CA ARG A 106 -60.10 -9.31 0.58
C ARG A 106 -60.69 -10.13 -0.57
N ARG A 107 -61.55 -11.09 -0.19
CA ARG A 107 -62.28 -12.10 -0.97
C ARG A 107 -63.42 -11.50 -1.80
N GLY A 108 -63.64 -12.02 -2.99
CA GLY A 108 -64.60 -12.48 -3.90
C GLY A 108 -66.01 -11.86 -3.93
N PRO A 109 -66.99 -12.28 -4.78
CA PRO A 109 -66.90 -13.13 -5.96
C PRO A 109 -67.70 -12.58 -7.18
N GLY A 110 -67.53 -13.17 -8.34
CA GLY A 110 -68.60 -13.32 -9.34
C GLY A 110 -68.61 -12.41 -10.56
N GLY A 111 -68.62 -13.00 -11.74
CA GLY A 111 -69.41 -12.48 -12.85
C GLY A 111 -68.77 -12.20 -14.20
N THR A 112 -68.78 -13.21 -15.08
CA THR A 112 -69.12 -13.19 -16.52
C THR A 112 -68.45 -12.24 -17.51
N SER A 113 -67.78 -12.89 -18.45
CA SER A 113 -67.79 -12.70 -19.92
C SER A 113 -67.91 -11.33 -20.56
N SER A 114 -67.00 -10.97 -21.44
CA SER A 114 -67.29 -10.76 -22.87
C SER A 114 -66.03 -10.49 -23.70
N ARG A 115 -66.13 -10.95 -24.91
CA ARG A 115 -65.18 -10.90 -26.04
C ARG A 115 -64.94 -9.47 -26.52
N SER A 116 -63.73 -9.11 -26.97
CA SER A 116 -63.49 -8.84 -28.40
C SER A 116 -62.14 -8.15 -28.67
N ALA A 117 -61.56 -8.58 -29.76
CA ALA A 117 -60.80 -7.87 -30.80
C ALA A 117 -59.39 -7.28 -30.52
N GLY A 118 -58.37 -7.97 -31.00
CA GLY A 118 -57.59 -7.54 -32.14
C GLY A 118 -56.56 -6.42 -31.96
N ALA A 119 -55.35 -6.75 -31.60
CA ALA A 119 -54.20 -5.94 -31.99
C ALA A 119 -52.98 -6.84 -32.29
N ARG A 120 -52.58 -6.84 -33.56
CA ARG A 120 -51.38 -7.53 -34.05
C ARG A 120 -50.14 -6.97 -33.37
N ARG A 121 -49.49 -7.78 -32.57
CA ARG A 121 -48.13 -7.51 -32.10
C ARG A 121 -47.12 -8.12 -33.06
N PHE A 122 -46.35 -7.26 -33.70
CA PHE A 122 -45.12 -7.61 -34.38
C PHE A 122 -44.15 -8.22 -33.37
N ARG A 123 -43.84 -9.51 -33.54
CA ARG A 123 -42.77 -10.18 -32.82
C ARG A 123 -41.49 -10.02 -33.61
N LEU A 124 -40.60 -9.16 -33.17
CA LEU A 124 -39.20 -9.18 -33.55
C LEU A 124 -38.54 -10.34 -32.77
N SER A 125 -38.30 -11.44 -33.45
CA SER A 125 -37.53 -12.56 -32.88
C SER A 125 -36.04 -12.27 -32.99
N VAL A 126 -35.44 -11.71 -31.92
CA VAL A 126 -34.00 -11.74 -31.76
C VAL A 126 -33.65 -13.12 -31.20
N ARG A 127 -33.02 -13.95 -32.02
CA ARG A 127 -32.35 -15.18 -31.57
C ARG A 127 -31.18 -14.74 -30.67
N LEU A 128 -31.37 -14.79 -29.37
CA LEU A 128 -30.26 -14.80 -28.43
C LEU A 128 -29.68 -16.23 -28.39
N ASP A 129 -28.46 -16.33 -28.85
CA ASP A 129 -27.66 -17.55 -28.80
C ASP A 129 -27.58 -18.01 -27.33
N ARG A 130 -28.10 -19.22 -27.07
CA ARG A 130 -28.03 -19.89 -25.77
C ARG A 130 -26.63 -20.44 -25.60
N GLY A 131 -25.71 -19.63 -25.05
CA GLY A 131 -24.32 -20.01 -24.83
C GLY A 131 -23.61 -19.27 -23.72
N VAL A 132 -24.35 -18.62 -22.79
CA VAL A 132 -23.76 -18.15 -21.53
C VAL A 132 -24.48 -18.90 -20.42
N ALA A 133 -23.78 -19.86 -19.85
CA ALA A 133 -24.21 -20.51 -18.61
C ALA A 133 -24.56 -19.40 -17.62
N SER A 134 -25.79 -19.41 -17.13
CA SER A 134 -26.20 -18.59 -15.99
C SER A 134 -25.29 -18.98 -14.83
N GLY A 135 -24.20 -18.21 -14.66
CA GLY A 135 -23.43 -18.25 -13.44
C GLY A 135 -24.41 -17.92 -12.32
N SER A 136 -24.84 -18.94 -11.58
CA SER A 136 -25.47 -18.74 -10.29
C SER A 136 -24.59 -17.75 -9.53
N VAL A 137 -25.12 -16.61 -9.13
CA VAL A 137 -24.49 -15.76 -8.11
C VAL A 137 -24.23 -16.73 -6.97
N SER A 138 -22.97 -17.10 -6.79
CA SER A 138 -22.54 -18.05 -5.76
C SER A 138 -23.05 -17.49 -4.44
N LYS A 139 -23.93 -18.21 -3.75
CA LYS A 139 -24.27 -17.94 -2.35
C LYS A 139 -22.98 -17.58 -1.62
N ALA A 140 -22.98 -16.48 -0.87
CA ALA A 140 -21.82 -16.05 -0.09
C ALA A 140 -21.24 -17.28 0.62
N ARG A 141 -20.07 -17.74 0.18
CA ARG A 141 -19.42 -18.91 0.76
C ARG A 141 -18.93 -18.47 2.12
N GLY A 142 -19.40 -19.09 3.19
CA GLY A 142 -18.89 -18.92 4.53
C GLY A 142 -17.39 -19.25 4.64
N TRP A 143 -16.93 -19.66 5.79
CA TRP A 143 -15.55 -20.07 6.01
C TRP A 143 -15.12 -21.20 5.07
N ALA A 144 -13.86 -21.17 4.63
CA ALA A 144 -13.29 -22.17 3.74
C ALA A 144 -13.38 -23.59 4.31
N HIS A 145 -13.87 -24.51 3.51
CA HIS A 145 -13.69 -25.93 3.78
C HIS A 145 -12.26 -26.37 3.38
N PRO A 146 -11.74 -27.43 3.99
CA PRO A 146 -10.44 -27.95 3.61
C PRO A 146 -10.26 -28.19 2.11
N ARG A 147 -11.29 -28.61 1.38
CA ARG A 147 -11.25 -28.82 -0.07
C ARG A 147 -11.04 -27.52 -0.88
N ASP A 148 -11.53 -26.41 -0.38
CA ASP A 148 -11.44 -25.11 -1.07
C ASP A 148 -10.00 -24.59 -1.11
N LEU A 149 -9.19 -24.95 -0.10
CA LEU A 149 -7.78 -24.58 0.03
C LEU A 149 -6.82 -25.63 -0.53
N ARG A 150 -7.32 -26.63 -1.27
CA ARG A 150 -6.49 -27.69 -1.84
C ARG A 150 -5.30 -27.18 -2.67
N PRO A 151 -5.41 -26.10 -3.49
CA PRO A 151 -4.29 -25.56 -4.25
C PRO A 151 -3.16 -25.01 -3.38
N LEU A 152 -3.47 -24.55 -2.15
CA LEU A 152 -2.48 -24.01 -1.22
C LEU A 152 -1.84 -25.09 -0.33
N ARG A 153 -2.37 -26.33 -0.31
CA ARG A 153 -1.87 -27.37 0.56
C ARG A 153 -0.54 -27.93 0.10
N VAL A 154 0.33 -28.12 1.06
CA VAL A 154 1.62 -28.76 0.86
C VAL A 154 1.85 -29.82 1.94
N SER A 155 2.66 -30.85 1.64
CA SER A 155 3.04 -31.88 2.61
C SER A 155 4.22 -31.46 3.46
N LYS A 156 5.11 -30.62 2.90
CA LYS A 156 6.29 -30.02 3.54
C LYS A 156 6.52 -28.63 2.96
N ALA A 157 7.31 -27.80 3.62
CA ALA A 157 7.70 -26.48 3.12
C ALA A 157 8.44 -26.63 1.77
N PRO A 158 8.01 -25.92 0.71
CA PRO A 158 8.57 -26.09 -0.63
C PRO A 158 9.94 -25.44 -0.85
N GLY A 159 10.37 -24.53 0.03
CA GLY A 159 11.65 -23.80 -0.08
C GLY A 159 11.63 -22.56 -0.98
N ASP A 160 10.67 -22.45 -1.88
CA ASP A 160 10.44 -21.33 -2.81
C ASP A 160 9.06 -20.67 -2.66
N ARG A 161 8.31 -21.07 -1.62
CA ARG A 161 6.96 -20.58 -1.32
C ARG A 161 6.82 -20.32 0.18
N ILE A 162 6.19 -19.23 0.55
CA ILE A 162 5.96 -18.86 1.95
C ILE A 162 4.87 -19.76 2.54
N VAL A 163 5.20 -20.46 3.62
CA VAL A 163 4.21 -21.22 4.41
C VAL A 163 3.43 -20.25 5.28
N LEU A 164 2.09 -20.26 5.12
CA LEU A 164 1.17 -19.32 5.77
C LEU A 164 0.73 -19.78 7.16
N GLY A 165 0.81 -21.05 7.43
CA GLY A 165 0.32 -21.70 8.65
C GLY A 165 -0.35 -23.04 8.36
N THR A 166 -1.22 -23.49 9.27
CA THR A 166 -1.95 -24.76 9.15
C THR A 166 -3.46 -24.54 9.16
N HIS A 167 -4.18 -25.33 8.36
CA HIS A 167 -5.64 -25.42 8.37
C HIS A 167 -6.06 -26.89 8.39
N ALA A 168 -6.90 -27.27 9.36
CA ALA A 168 -7.32 -28.65 9.57
C ALA A 168 -6.13 -29.64 9.59
N GLY A 169 -5.05 -29.28 10.29
CA GLY A 169 -3.84 -30.10 10.43
C GLY A 169 -2.97 -30.23 9.17
N ARG A 170 -3.20 -29.42 8.14
CA ARG A 170 -2.43 -29.42 6.88
C ARG A 170 -1.74 -28.08 6.68
N LEU A 171 -0.48 -28.12 6.22
CA LEU A 171 0.28 -26.92 5.86
C LEU A 171 -0.37 -26.23 4.64
N LEU A 172 -0.42 -24.91 4.72
CA LEU A 172 -0.79 -24.04 3.61
C LEU A 172 0.41 -23.19 3.21
N ALA A 173 0.74 -23.15 1.93
CA ALA A 173 1.76 -22.27 1.37
C ALA A 173 1.14 -21.33 0.33
N ALA A 174 1.61 -20.10 0.28
CA ALA A 174 1.27 -19.18 -0.79
C ALA A 174 1.64 -19.81 -2.14
N GLU A 175 0.92 -19.49 -3.20
CA GLU A 175 1.33 -19.88 -4.54
C GLU A 175 2.69 -19.21 -4.88
N PRO A 176 3.47 -19.76 -5.82
CA PRO A 176 4.76 -19.21 -6.17
C PRO A 176 4.70 -17.71 -6.46
N ARG A 177 5.62 -16.94 -5.90
CA ARG A 177 5.79 -15.50 -6.13
C ARG A 177 4.67 -14.60 -5.59
N HIS A 178 3.72 -15.14 -4.81
CA HIS A 178 2.70 -14.31 -4.20
C HIS A 178 3.19 -13.70 -2.88
N SER A 179 3.11 -12.37 -2.78
CA SER A 179 3.47 -11.63 -1.57
C SER A 179 2.42 -11.77 -0.48
N VAL A 180 2.88 -11.69 0.77
CA VAL A 180 2.10 -11.90 1.98
C VAL A 180 2.14 -10.63 2.83
N MET A 181 0.98 -10.13 3.22
CA MET A 181 0.82 -9.09 4.24
C MET A 181 0.38 -9.72 5.56
N VAL A 182 1.03 -9.35 6.65
CA VAL A 182 0.69 -9.80 8.00
C VAL A 182 0.32 -8.60 8.84
N VAL A 183 -0.84 -8.63 9.44
CA VAL A 183 -1.37 -7.54 10.27
C VAL A 183 -1.70 -8.07 11.66
N GLY A 184 -1.20 -7.42 12.69
CA GLY A 184 -1.50 -7.76 14.07
C GLY A 184 -0.69 -6.94 15.07
N PRO A 185 -1.17 -6.74 16.31
CA PRO A 185 -0.47 -5.97 17.33
C PRO A 185 0.84 -6.67 17.77
N THR A 186 1.59 -6.02 18.63
CA THR A 186 2.75 -6.64 19.29
C THR A 186 2.33 -7.91 20.02
N GLN A 187 3.21 -8.92 20.05
CA GLN A 187 2.97 -10.23 20.68
C GLN A 187 1.85 -11.08 20.07
N SER A 188 1.35 -10.73 18.88
CA SER A 188 0.37 -11.56 18.16
C SER A 188 0.97 -12.76 17.42
N GLY A 189 2.28 -13.00 17.55
CA GLY A 189 2.96 -14.14 16.93
C GLY A 189 3.41 -13.92 15.48
N LYS A 190 3.37 -12.70 14.95
CA LYS A 190 3.76 -12.39 13.56
C LYS A 190 5.19 -12.82 13.23
N THR A 191 6.14 -12.37 14.04
CA THR A 191 7.57 -12.65 13.83
C THR A 191 7.88 -14.12 14.08
N SER A 192 7.49 -14.68 15.24
CA SER A 192 7.77 -16.07 15.62
C SER A 192 6.97 -17.10 14.82
N GLY A 193 5.75 -16.76 14.40
CA GLY A 193 4.82 -17.69 13.73
C GLY A 193 4.81 -17.59 12.21
N LEU A 194 5.42 -16.55 11.61
CA LEU A 194 5.49 -16.40 10.16
C LEU A 194 6.84 -15.92 9.65
N ALA A 195 7.39 -14.79 10.14
CA ALA A 195 8.61 -14.21 9.57
C ALA A 195 9.82 -15.14 9.76
N ILE A 196 10.08 -15.61 10.99
CA ILE A 196 11.15 -16.57 11.27
C ILE A 196 10.93 -17.91 10.53
N PRO A 197 9.75 -18.55 10.58
CA PRO A 197 9.44 -19.72 9.76
C PRO A 197 9.72 -19.53 8.28
N ALA A 198 9.28 -18.41 7.70
CA ALA A 198 9.51 -18.11 6.29
C ALA A 198 11.01 -18.06 5.94
N ILE A 199 11.85 -17.46 6.80
CA ILE A 199 13.31 -17.39 6.62
C ILE A 199 13.95 -18.78 6.77
N LEU A 200 13.55 -19.56 7.77
CA LEU A 200 14.09 -20.90 8.03
C LEU A 200 13.72 -21.92 6.93
N GLU A 201 12.59 -21.73 6.26
CA GLU A 201 12.11 -22.60 5.20
C GLU A 201 12.54 -22.14 3.79
N TRP A 202 13.08 -20.94 3.64
CA TRP A 202 13.47 -20.40 2.34
C TRP A 202 14.83 -20.90 1.88
N SER A 203 14.90 -21.40 0.65
CA SER A 203 16.14 -21.95 0.06
C SER A 203 16.89 -20.99 -0.86
N GLY A 204 16.28 -19.89 -1.26
CA GLY A 204 16.87 -18.88 -2.15
C GLY A 204 17.52 -17.71 -1.41
N PRO A 205 17.89 -16.65 -2.14
CA PRO A 205 18.40 -15.41 -1.57
C PRO A 205 17.38 -14.73 -0.66
N LEU A 206 17.86 -14.02 0.36
CA LEU A 206 17.06 -13.41 1.42
C LEU A 206 17.53 -11.99 1.72
N LEU A 207 16.58 -11.08 1.81
CA LEU A 207 16.75 -9.79 2.49
C LEU A 207 15.74 -9.71 3.65
N ALA A 208 16.19 -9.42 4.86
CA ALA A 208 15.32 -9.25 6.02
C ALA A 208 15.66 -7.96 6.77
N THR A 209 14.65 -7.18 7.13
CA THR A 209 14.79 -6.02 8.01
C THR A 209 14.12 -6.31 9.34
N SER A 210 14.73 -5.91 10.45
CA SER A 210 14.18 -6.13 11.78
C SER A 210 14.56 -5.02 12.77
N VAL A 211 13.61 -4.74 13.65
CA VAL A 211 13.78 -3.82 14.80
C VAL A 211 14.62 -4.44 15.92
N LYS A 212 14.68 -5.75 15.93
CA LYS A 212 15.39 -6.55 16.93
C LYS A 212 16.33 -7.50 16.22
N ALA A 213 17.32 -7.97 16.93
CA ALA A 213 18.21 -8.99 16.41
C ALA A 213 17.61 -10.42 16.44
N ASP A 214 16.36 -10.58 16.87
CA ASP A 214 15.70 -11.89 17.03
C ASP A 214 15.56 -12.65 15.70
N LEU A 215 15.19 -11.97 14.60
CA LEU A 215 15.20 -12.59 13.27
C LEU A 215 16.59 -13.12 12.89
N LEU A 216 17.62 -12.31 13.10
CA LEU A 216 19.00 -12.71 12.79
C LEU A 216 19.44 -13.87 13.70
N HIS A 217 19.32 -13.72 15.02
CA HIS A 217 19.77 -14.75 15.95
C HIS A 217 19.06 -16.10 15.78
N ALA A 218 17.75 -16.08 15.51
CA ALA A 218 16.98 -17.31 15.32
C ALA A 218 17.28 -18.03 13.99
N THR A 219 17.88 -17.35 13.01
CA THR A 219 17.99 -17.91 11.65
C THR A 219 19.42 -17.95 11.10
N LEU A 220 20.37 -17.29 11.76
CA LEU A 220 21.74 -17.08 11.30
C LEU A 220 22.45 -18.37 10.91
N GLU A 221 22.57 -19.33 11.84
CA GLU A 221 23.37 -20.54 11.62
C GLU A 221 22.75 -21.43 10.52
N TRP A 222 21.43 -21.51 10.50
CA TRP A 222 20.73 -22.19 9.41
C TRP A 222 21.03 -21.53 8.07
N ARG A 223 20.93 -20.18 8.01
CA ARG A 223 21.20 -19.45 6.76
C ARG A 223 22.65 -19.55 6.32
N ARG A 224 23.61 -19.60 7.25
CA ARG A 224 25.03 -19.87 6.97
C ARG A 224 25.25 -21.24 6.34
N SER A 225 24.48 -22.24 6.73
CA SER A 225 24.58 -23.57 6.11
C SER A 225 24.11 -23.60 4.65
N LEU A 226 23.32 -22.60 4.23
CA LEU A 226 22.80 -22.47 2.86
C LEU A 226 23.65 -21.55 1.98
N GLY A 227 24.26 -20.51 2.55
CA GLY A 227 25.05 -19.54 1.80
C GLY A 227 25.67 -18.46 2.69
N GLU A 228 26.26 -17.47 2.05
CA GLU A 228 26.85 -16.32 2.75
C GLU A 228 25.78 -15.53 3.52
N VAL A 229 26.09 -15.12 4.74
CA VAL A 229 25.23 -14.28 5.56
C VAL A 229 25.96 -12.99 5.90
N GLN A 230 25.42 -11.88 5.44
CA GLN A 230 25.82 -10.53 5.78
C GLN A 230 24.76 -9.88 6.67
N TYR A 231 25.19 -9.01 7.59
CA TYR A 231 24.26 -8.20 8.35
C TYR A 231 24.78 -6.78 8.50
N TYR A 232 23.87 -5.82 8.35
CA TYR A 232 24.13 -4.40 8.52
C TYR A 232 23.56 -3.95 9.88
N ASP A 233 24.45 -3.55 10.77
CA ASP A 233 24.14 -2.99 12.10
C ASP A 233 25.07 -1.82 12.37
N PRO A 234 24.75 -0.62 11.87
CA PRO A 234 25.61 0.54 12.01
C PRO A 234 25.72 1.07 13.43
N THR A 235 24.86 0.60 14.36
CA THR A 235 24.84 1.05 15.74
C THR A 235 25.51 0.09 16.71
N GLY A 236 25.94 -1.08 16.23
CA GLY A 236 26.51 -2.13 17.08
C GLY A 236 25.51 -2.71 18.11
N SER A 237 24.21 -2.60 17.84
CA SER A 237 23.16 -2.96 18.79
C SER A 237 22.83 -4.45 18.82
N VAL A 238 23.21 -5.18 17.79
CA VAL A 238 22.98 -6.63 17.68
C VAL A 238 23.78 -7.41 18.72
N GLY A 239 24.90 -6.84 19.20
CA GLY A 239 25.79 -7.51 20.13
C GLY A 239 26.63 -8.60 19.48
N PRO A 240 27.30 -9.47 20.28
CA PRO A 240 28.11 -10.54 19.75
C PRO A 240 27.26 -11.54 18.95
N VAL A 241 27.66 -11.79 17.71
CA VAL A 241 27.02 -12.77 16.83
C VAL A 241 27.85 -14.05 16.87
N ALA A 242 27.16 -15.21 16.95
CA ALA A 242 27.81 -16.51 16.96
C ALA A 242 28.79 -16.65 15.77
N GLY A 243 29.92 -17.34 15.98
CA GLY A 243 30.96 -17.50 14.97
C GLY A 243 31.81 -16.27 14.70
N GLY A 244 31.76 -15.22 15.53
CA GLY A 244 32.65 -14.05 15.43
C GLY A 244 32.40 -13.16 14.20
N SER A 245 31.24 -13.25 13.56
CA SER A 245 30.90 -12.40 12.41
C SER A 245 30.86 -10.93 12.80
N ARG A 246 31.41 -10.09 11.91
CA ARG A 246 31.37 -8.64 12.01
C ARG A 246 30.26 -8.09 11.13
N ALA A 247 29.66 -6.97 11.54
CA ALA A 247 28.71 -6.25 10.70
C ALA A 247 29.39 -5.82 9.39
N SER A 248 28.67 -5.94 8.29
CA SER A 248 29.13 -5.53 6.96
C SER A 248 28.89 -4.04 6.77
N GLY A 249 29.82 -3.33 6.16
CA GLY A 249 29.66 -1.93 5.76
C GLY A 249 28.79 -1.78 4.53
N TRP A 250 28.11 -0.63 4.47
CA TRP A 250 27.39 -0.19 3.29
C TRP A 250 27.54 1.32 3.11
N SER A 251 27.88 1.73 1.91
CA SER A 251 28.08 3.13 1.56
C SER A 251 27.19 3.55 0.38
N PRO A 252 26.39 4.61 0.52
CA PRO A 252 25.66 5.17 -0.61
C PRO A 252 26.61 5.69 -1.71
N LEU A 253 27.86 6.06 -1.34
CA LEU A 253 28.85 6.58 -2.28
C LEU A 253 29.35 5.53 -3.26
N ALA A 254 29.36 4.25 -2.88
CA ALA A 254 29.77 3.17 -3.78
C ALA A 254 28.90 3.11 -5.05
N ARG A 255 27.63 3.44 -4.96
CA ARG A 255 26.71 3.53 -6.11
C ARG A 255 26.65 4.92 -6.73
N ALA A 256 27.09 5.94 -6.02
CA ALA A 256 27.11 7.32 -6.48
C ALA A 256 28.31 7.66 -7.39
N ALA A 257 29.21 6.70 -7.68
CA ALA A 257 30.35 6.89 -8.57
C ALA A 257 29.97 7.22 -10.03
N THR A 258 28.69 7.05 -10.40
CA THR A 258 28.14 7.50 -11.69
C THR A 258 26.99 8.48 -11.45
N TRP A 259 26.82 9.45 -12.36
CA TRP A 259 25.73 10.43 -12.23
C TRP A 259 24.32 9.79 -12.14
N PRO A 260 23.94 8.80 -12.98
CA PRO A 260 22.69 8.09 -12.81
C PRO A 260 22.58 7.34 -11.47
N GLY A 261 23.69 6.77 -10.98
CA GLY A 261 23.74 6.11 -9.66
C GLY A 261 23.51 7.08 -8.51
N ALA A 262 24.20 8.21 -8.50
CA ALA A 262 24.03 9.26 -7.49
C ALA A 262 22.56 9.76 -7.40
N ARG A 263 21.92 9.93 -8.54
CA ARG A 263 20.50 10.30 -8.60
C ARG A 263 19.59 9.21 -8.01
N ARG A 264 19.87 7.93 -8.30
CA ARG A 264 19.08 6.81 -7.74
C ARG A 264 19.23 6.74 -6.22
N ILE A 265 20.45 6.87 -5.70
CA ILE A 265 20.70 6.84 -4.24
C ILE A 265 20.05 8.05 -3.56
N ALA A 266 20.21 9.26 -4.09
CA ALA A 266 19.55 10.44 -3.54
C ALA A 266 18.02 10.27 -3.51
N SER A 267 17.43 9.71 -4.57
CA SER A 267 16.00 9.42 -4.63
C SER A 267 15.59 8.37 -3.60
N ALA A 268 16.38 7.31 -3.41
CA ALA A 268 16.12 6.26 -2.43
C ALA A 268 16.15 6.83 -0.99
N LEU A 269 17.16 7.59 -0.63
CA LEU A 269 17.30 8.24 0.68
C LEU A 269 16.12 9.21 0.95
N CYS A 270 15.76 10.06 -0.02
CA CYS A 270 14.67 11.01 0.12
C CYS A 270 13.27 10.38 0.09
N SER A 271 13.13 9.12 -0.34
CA SER A 271 11.82 8.47 -0.51
C SER A 271 11.10 8.20 0.79
N VAL A 272 11.84 7.98 1.88
CA VAL A 272 11.31 7.64 3.21
C VAL A 272 10.40 8.73 3.74
N ALA A 273 10.84 9.94 3.63
CA ALA A 273 10.16 11.07 4.21
C ALA A 273 8.93 11.53 3.38
N ARG A 274 8.93 11.27 2.06
CA ARG A 274 7.74 11.50 1.20
C ARG A 274 6.52 10.67 1.62
N ALA A 275 6.72 9.56 2.31
CA ALA A 275 5.64 8.66 2.70
C ALA A 275 5.08 8.97 4.10
N GLY A 276 5.75 9.81 4.94
CA GLY A 276 5.38 10.08 6.34
C GLY A 276 4.51 11.32 6.56
N ASP A 277 4.53 12.26 5.63
CA ASP A 277 3.89 13.59 5.81
C ASP A 277 2.48 13.64 5.22
N GLY A 278 1.57 12.77 5.70
CA GLY A 278 0.15 12.77 5.30
C GLY A 278 -0.64 14.06 5.60
N GLY A 279 0.04 15.14 6.01
CA GLY A 279 -0.58 16.41 6.41
C GLY A 279 -0.02 17.69 5.78
N MET A 280 1.17 17.66 5.15
CA MET A 280 1.72 18.85 4.48
C MET A 280 1.64 18.68 2.96
N GLU A 281 0.77 19.46 2.30
CA GLU A 281 0.66 19.51 0.83
C GLU A 281 2.01 19.80 0.12
N ASP A 282 2.99 20.36 0.82
CA ASP A 282 4.28 20.77 0.29
C ASP A 282 5.46 19.82 0.58
N ALA A 283 5.29 18.77 1.40
CA ALA A 283 6.40 17.87 1.76
C ALA A 283 7.05 17.24 0.53
N GLY A 284 6.25 16.76 -0.41
CA GLY A 284 6.76 16.21 -1.68
C GLY A 284 7.63 17.18 -2.48
N PHE A 285 7.34 18.47 -2.40
CA PHE A 285 8.14 19.53 -3.05
C PHE A 285 9.51 19.67 -2.40
N TRP A 286 9.58 19.71 -1.08
CA TRP A 286 10.83 19.88 -0.34
C TRP A 286 11.78 18.69 -0.52
N TYR A 287 11.26 17.46 -0.39
CA TYR A 287 12.07 16.24 -0.63
C TYR A 287 12.50 16.09 -2.08
N ALA A 288 11.70 16.49 -3.06
CA ALA A 288 12.12 16.50 -4.47
C ALA A 288 13.25 17.51 -4.74
N ASN A 289 13.30 18.61 -3.98
CA ASN A 289 14.39 19.58 -4.08
C ASN A 289 15.63 19.15 -3.27
N ALA A 290 15.45 18.52 -2.11
CA ALA A 290 16.55 17.89 -1.36
C ALA A 290 17.23 16.78 -2.19
N GLU A 291 16.46 15.94 -2.92
CA GLU A 291 17.02 14.97 -3.88
C GLU A 291 17.90 15.63 -4.94
N LYS A 292 17.47 16.77 -5.50
CA LYS A 292 18.26 17.53 -6.49
C LYS A 292 19.54 18.12 -5.91
N LEU A 293 19.56 18.46 -4.63
CA LEU A 293 20.74 18.93 -3.92
C LEU A 293 21.66 17.77 -3.54
N LEU A 294 21.12 16.67 -2.99
CA LEU A 294 21.92 15.53 -2.52
C LEU A 294 22.58 14.78 -3.66
N ALA A 295 21.95 14.64 -4.82
CA ALA A 295 22.54 13.88 -5.93
C ALA A 295 23.92 14.42 -6.38
N PRO A 296 24.14 15.71 -6.63
CA PRO A 296 25.47 16.23 -6.96
C PRO A 296 26.45 16.17 -5.78
N LEU A 297 26.01 16.33 -4.52
CA LEU A 297 26.87 16.19 -3.35
C LEU A 297 27.40 14.74 -3.22
N LEU A 298 26.54 13.74 -3.32
CA LEU A 298 26.92 12.33 -3.30
C LEU A 298 27.84 11.98 -4.47
N PHE A 299 27.58 12.52 -5.66
CA PHE A 299 28.44 12.30 -6.82
C PHE A 299 29.81 12.95 -6.65
N ALA A 300 29.87 14.17 -6.13
CA ALA A 300 31.13 14.85 -5.82
C ALA A 300 31.96 14.05 -4.81
N ALA A 301 31.33 13.61 -3.71
CA ALA A 301 32.00 12.79 -2.69
C ALA A 301 32.54 11.47 -3.28
N ALA A 302 31.71 10.75 -4.02
CA ALA A 302 32.11 9.48 -4.61
C ALA A 302 33.26 9.60 -5.63
N THR A 303 33.36 10.70 -6.38
CA THR A 303 34.39 10.91 -7.39
C THR A 303 35.71 11.44 -6.84
N THR A 304 35.68 12.10 -5.67
CA THR A 304 36.88 12.62 -4.99
C THR A 304 37.40 11.71 -3.89
N GLY A 305 36.67 10.63 -3.55
CA GLY A 305 37.03 9.76 -2.43
C GLY A 305 36.71 10.37 -1.07
N ALA A 306 35.84 11.39 -1.01
CA ALA A 306 35.31 11.93 0.23
C ALA A 306 34.36 10.92 0.89
N SER A 307 34.10 11.09 2.20
CA SER A 307 33.27 10.22 3.02
C SER A 307 31.83 10.73 3.13
N MET A 308 30.94 9.93 3.74
CA MET A 308 29.61 10.42 4.13
C MET A 308 29.67 11.50 5.23
N ALA A 309 30.71 11.49 6.09
CA ALA A 309 30.94 12.57 7.03
C ALA A 309 31.23 13.90 6.33
N ASP A 310 31.97 13.87 5.20
CA ASP A 310 32.19 15.07 4.38
C ASP A 310 30.89 15.57 3.74
N VAL A 311 30.02 14.67 3.29
CA VAL A 311 28.70 15.06 2.75
C VAL A 311 27.85 15.74 3.82
N VAL A 312 27.85 15.24 5.05
CA VAL A 312 27.17 15.87 6.19
C VAL A 312 27.79 17.24 6.46
N ARG A 313 29.12 17.34 6.57
CA ARG A 313 29.82 18.61 6.75
C ARG A 313 29.49 19.63 5.66
N TRP A 314 29.48 19.22 4.39
CA TRP A 314 29.13 20.10 3.27
C TRP A 314 27.72 20.65 3.37
N LEU A 315 26.78 19.86 3.92
CA LEU A 315 25.41 20.34 4.18
C LEU A 315 25.39 21.30 5.35
N ASP A 316 25.98 20.96 6.50
CA ASP A 316 25.98 21.77 7.72
C ASP A 316 26.66 23.13 7.51
N GLU A 317 27.71 23.19 6.68
CA GLU A 317 28.48 24.40 6.36
C GLU A 317 27.96 25.14 5.10
N GLU A 318 26.94 24.61 4.43
CA GLU A 318 26.50 25.05 3.09
C GLU A 318 27.69 25.18 2.11
N GLU A 319 28.64 24.21 2.15
CA GLU A 319 29.88 24.26 1.37
C GLU A 319 29.61 24.16 -0.14
N THR A 320 30.04 25.16 -0.87
CA THR A 320 29.80 25.29 -2.31
C THR A 320 31.07 25.10 -3.15
N ASN A 321 32.20 25.60 -2.68
CA ASN A 321 33.43 25.69 -3.48
C ASN A 321 34.06 24.32 -3.67
N GLU A 322 34.20 23.53 -2.59
CA GLU A 322 34.72 22.14 -2.67
C GLU A 322 33.84 21.30 -3.60
N VAL A 323 32.51 21.38 -3.43
CA VAL A 323 31.54 20.62 -4.23
C VAL A 323 31.62 20.98 -5.70
N LEU A 324 31.62 22.28 -6.05
CA LEU A 324 31.71 22.72 -7.44
C LEU A 324 33.03 22.33 -8.09
N LEU A 325 34.15 22.46 -7.35
CA LEU A 325 35.46 22.05 -7.83
C LEU A 325 35.49 20.54 -8.10
N ALA A 326 34.98 19.73 -7.18
CA ALA A 326 34.86 18.29 -7.33
C ALA A 326 34.08 17.89 -8.60
N LEU A 327 32.93 18.57 -8.82
CA LEU A 327 32.09 18.31 -9.99
C LEU A 327 32.70 18.78 -11.31
N GLU A 328 33.48 19.86 -11.30
CA GLU A 328 34.25 20.33 -12.45
C GLU A 328 35.34 19.33 -12.82
N LEU A 329 36.08 18.81 -11.83
CA LEU A 329 37.10 17.77 -12.02
C LEU A 329 36.49 16.45 -12.49
N ALA A 330 35.31 16.07 -12.02
CA ALA A 330 34.60 14.88 -12.46
C ALA A 330 34.14 14.94 -13.94
N GLY A 331 34.06 16.14 -14.51
CA GLY A 331 33.83 16.35 -15.95
C GLY A 331 32.43 15.95 -16.44
N VAL A 332 31.43 15.90 -15.55
CA VAL A 332 30.01 15.57 -15.89
C VAL A 332 29.16 16.85 -15.87
N PRO A 333 28.89 17.46 -17.06
CA PRO A 333 28.20 18.75 -17.13
C PRO A 333 26.80 18.75 -16.53
N GLU A 334 26.10 17.60 -16.56
CA GLU A 334 24.76 17.43 -15.99
C GLU A 334 24.78 17.57 -14.47
N ALA A 335 25.76 16.96 -13.79
CA ALA A 335 25.94 17.03 -12.35
C ALA A 335 26.27 18.46 -11.90
N LEU A 336 27.19 19.11 -12.60
CA LEU A 336 27.57 20.51 -12.33
C LEU A 336 26.38 21.47 -12.53
N ARG A 337 25.60 21.30 -13.61
CA ARG A 337 24.38 22.11 -13.82
C ARG A 337 23.35 21.90 -12.72
N ALA A 338 23.17 20.64 -12.26
CA ALA A 338 22.24 20.32 -11.18
C ALA A 338 22.67 21.00 -9.86
N ALA A 339 23.96 20.96 -9.52
CA ALA A 339 24.51 21.66 -8.37
C ALA A 339 24.27 23.17 -8.44
N ARG A 340 24.70 23.80 -9.53
CA ARG A 340 24.52 25.25 -9.72
C ARG A 340 23.06 25.69 -9.65
N ALA A 341 22.13 24.88 -10.17
CA ALA A 341 20.71 25.16 -10.10
C ALA A 341 20.14 25.06 -8.67
N SER A 342 20.67 24.17 -7.84
CA SER A 342 20.26 24.03 -6.43
C SER A 342 20.87 25.14 -5.57
N LEU A 343 22.16 25.42 -5.76
CA LEU A 343 22.91 26.42 -4.99
C LEU A 343 22.52 27.88 -5.34
N GLY A 344 22.14 28.15 -6.60
CA GLY A 344 21.74 29.48 -7.07
C GLY A 344 20.30 29.90 -6.73
N ARG A 345 19.60 29.19 -5.85
CA ARG A 345 18.25 29.55 -5.42
C ARG A 345 18.23 30.70 -4.44
N GLU A 346 17.07 31.35 -4.29
CA GLU A 346 16.83 32.34 -3.25
C GLU A 346 17.18 31.78 -1.86
N GLU A 347 17.83 32.59 -1.03
CA GLU A 347 18.39 32.21 0.27
C GLU A 347 17.37 31.47 1.16
N ARG A 348 16.16 31.99 1.29
CA ARG A 348 15.11 31.40 2.10
C ARG A 348 14.68 30.00 1.60
N GLN A 349 14.57 29.84 0.28
CA GLN A 349 14.23 28.55 -0.33
C GLN A 349 15.40 27.56 -0.19
N ARG A 350 16.63 28.05 -0.38
CA ARG A 350 17.85 27.26 -0.23
C ARG A 350 17.98 26.72 1.19
N ALA A 351 17.85 27.56 2.23
CA ALA A 351 17.91 27.14 3.62
C ALA A 351 16.88 26.02 3.94
N SER A 352 15.65 26.13 3.44
CA SER A 352 14.65 25.06 3.65
C SER A 352 15.02 23.74 2.94
N ILE A 353 15.66 23.81 1.77
CA ILE A 353 16.12 22.63 1.03
C ILE A 353 17.30 21.96 1.77
N TYR A 354 18.25 22.75 2.29
CA TYR A 354 19.36 22.26 3.11
C TYR A 354 18.85 21.57 4.37
N ALA A 355 17.98 22.21 5.16
CA ALA A 355 17.38 21.61 6.35
C ALA A 355 16.66 20.27 6.04
N THR A 356 16.00 20.18 4.87
CA THR A 356 15.38 18.94 4.43
C THR A 356 16.45 17.88 4.07
N ALA A 357 17.51 18.26 3.39
CA ALA A 357 18.60 17.37 3.01
C ALA A 357 19.36 16.86 4.24
N GLU A 358 19.64 17.73 5.23
CA GLU A 358 20.22 17.38 6.53
C GLU A 358 19.37 16.31 7.24
N THR A 359 18.05 16.46 7.27
CA THR A 359 17.14 15.47 7.84
C THR A 359 17.28 14.10 7.16
N VAL A 360 17.46 14.07 5.83
CA VAL A 360 17.61 12.83 5.07
C VAL A 360 18.92 12.10 5.38
N VAL A 361 20.02 12.83 5.60
CA VAL A 361 21.34 12.24 5.91
C VAL A 361 21.68 12.24 7.40
N ALA A 362 20.77 12.68 8.25
CA ALA A 362 20.97 12.78 9.72
C ALA A 362 21.51 11.48 10.37
N GLY A 363 21.21 10.32 9.78
CA GLY A 363 21.79 9.06 10.21
C GLY A 363 23.31 9.06 10.18
N PHE A 364 23.92 9.65 9.16
CA PHE A 364 25.38 9.68 8.99
C PHE A 364 26.07 10.75 9.83
N ALA A 365 25.36 11.62 10.53
CA ALA A 365 25.94 12.50 11.54
C ALA A 365 26.42 11.73 12.78
N ASP A 366 25.94 10.49 12.99
CA ASP A 366 26.45 9.60 14.01
C ASP A 366 27.79 8.99 13.58
N PRO A 367 28.87 9.11 14.37
CA PRO A 367 30.17 8.57 14.01
C PRO A 367 30.18 7.07 13.71
N ALA A 368 29.39 6.26 14.41
CA ALA A 368 29.32 4.82 14.16
C ALA A 368 28.64 4.50 12.82
N VAL A 369 27.57 5.22 12.47
CA VAL A 369 26.89 5.09 11.18
C VAL A 369 27.78 5.59 10.05
N SER A 370 28.48 6.71 10.24
CA SER A 370 29.43 7.23 9.26
C SER A 370 30.58 6.26 9.03
N ALA A 371 31.15 5.69 10.10
CA ALA A 371 32.20 4.67 10.00
C ALA A 371 31.73 3.41 9.27
N SER A 372 30.47 3.01 9.44
CA SER A 372 29.90 1.86 8.71
C SER A 372 29.79 2.10 7.18
N ALA A 373 29.88 3.36 6.74
CA ALA A 373 29.85 3.75 5.33
C ALA A 373 31.24 3.97 4.72
N GLU A 374 32.33 3.76 5.47
CA GLU A 374 33.70 3.82 4.95
C GLU A 374 34.06 2.59 4.12
N SER A 375 33.36 1.46 4.32
CA SER A 375 33.47 0.24 3.54
C SER A 375 32.14 -0.13 2.89
N CYS A 376 32.17 -0.97 1.87
CA CYS A 376 30.97 -1.42 1.17
C CYS A 376 31.12 -2.90 0.80
N GLU A 377 30.95 -3.78 1.80
CA GLU A 377 30.98 -5.23 1.60
C GLU A 377 29.63 -5.75 1.09
N ILE A 378 28.55 -5.02 1.32
CA ILE A 378 27.21 -5.40 0.85
C ILE A 378 27.11 -5.16 -0.64
N ASP A 379 27.00 -6.26 -1.40
CA ASP A 379 26.76 -6.24 -2.85
C ASP A 379 25.39 -6.82 -3.20
N PRO A 380 24.39 -5.96 -3.51
CA PRO A 380 23.07 -6.41 -3.93
C PRO A 380 23.08 -7.31 -5.18
N ALA A 381 24.01 -7.09 -6.12
CA ALA A 381 24.09 -7.90 -7.33
C ALA A 381 24.59 -9.32 -7.03
N ALA A 382 25.56 -9.47 -6.13
CA ALA A 382 26.02 -10.77 -5.64
C ALA A 382 24.91 -11.49 -4.87
N LEU A 383 24.17 -10.79 -4.01
CA LEU A 383 23.04 -11.37 -3.25
C LEU A 383 22.00 -12.01 -4.17
N VAL A 384 21.61 -11.34 -5.26
CA VAL A 384 20.61 -11.86 -6.21
C VAL A 384 21.24 -12.74 -7.29
N GLY A 385 22.53 -13.04 -7.18
CA GLY A 385 23.35 -13.77 -8.15
C GLY A 385 23.00 -15.25 -8.36
N GLY A 386 22.05 -15.80 -7.60
CA GLY A 386 21.63 -17.20 -7.70
C GLY A 386 22.12 -18.09 -6.56
N SER A 387 22.89 -17.54 -5.60
CA SER A 387 23.25 -18.21 -4.33
C SER A 387 22.11 -18.07 -3.31
N ALA A 388 22.14 -18.88 -2.24
CA ALA A 388 21.23 -18.73 -1.10
C ALA A 388 21.74 -17.68 -0.08
N GLY A 389 22.41 -16.62 -0.54
CA GLY A 389 22.92 -15.54 0.30
C GLY A 389 21.83 -14.86 1.13
N SER A 390 22.21 -14.27 2.23
CA SER A 390 21.28 -13.57 3.12
C SER A 390 21.86 -12.23 3.56
N LEU A 391 21.01 -11.19 3.53
CA LEU A 391 21.31 -9.88 4.07
C LEU A 391 20.28 -9.53 5.14
N PHE A 392 20.75 -9.20 6.35
CA PHE A 392 19.93 -8.71 7.43
C PHE A 392 20.23 -7.24 7.71
N CYS A 393 19.22 -6.40 7.83
CA CYS A 393 19.35 -5.02 8.28
C CYS A 393 18.71 -4.91 9.68
N CYS A 394 19.51 -4.62 10.70
CA CYS A 394 19.10 -4.60 12.09
C CYS A 394 19.30 -3.21 12.69
N ALA A 395 18.29 -2.67 13.38
CA ALA A 395 18.42 -1.47 14.20
C ALA A 395 17.50 -1.51 15.41
N PRO A 396 17.94 -0.98 16.56
CA PRO A 396 17.09 -0.87 17.73
C PRO A 396 15.92 0.10 17.48
N ALA A 397 14.80 -0.13 18.16
CA ALA A 397 13.58 0.64 17.99
C ALA A 397 13.77 2.17 18.08
N ARG A 398 14.67 2.61 18.97
CA ARG A 398 14.98 4.04 19.17
C ARG A 398 15.69 4.71 17.99
N GLU A 399 16.33 3.92 17.10
CA GLU A 399 17.13 4.42 15.97
C GLU A 399 16.39 4.30 14.64
N GLN A 400 15.20 3.70 14.62
CA GLN A 400 14.49 3.36 13.39
C GLN A 400 14.21 4.58 12.52
N GLU A 401 13.67 5.64 13.10
CA GLU A 401 13.29 6.84 12.34
C GLU A 401 14.53 7.48 11.68
N ARG A 402 15.64 7.57 12.44
CA ARG A 402 16.89 8.14 11.96
C ARG A 402 17.59 7.29 10.90
N LEU A 403 17.49 5.96 11.01
CA LEU A 403 18.14 5.01 10.09
C LEU A 403 17.22 4.54 8.94
N ALA A 404 15.94 4.87 8.98
CA ALA A 404 14.98 4.48 7.94
C ALA A 404 15.42 4.89 6.51
N PRO A 405 16.02 6.08 6.26
CA PRO A 405 16.54 6.42 4.94
C PRO A 405 17.63 5.45 4.46
N VAL A 406 18.55 5.09 5.35
CA VAL A 406 19.66 4.18 5.06
C VAL A 406 19.15 2.77 4.72
N PHE A 407 18.28 2.21 5.56
CA PHE A 407 17.70 0.88 5.34
C PHE A 407 16.81 0.83 4.10
N THR A 408 16.04 1.88 3.86
CA THR A 408 15.24 1.97 2.64
C THR A 408 16.11 2.02 1.39
N ALA A 409 17.25 2.71 1.44
CA ALA A 409 18.18 2.74 0.33
C ALA A 409 18.78 1.36 0.07
N ILE A 410 19.20 0.63 1.10
CA ILE A 410 19.70 -0.76 0.98
C ILE A 410 18.63 -1.68 0.37
N VAL A 411 17.40 -1.65 0.92
CA VAL A 411 16.29 -2.46 0.41
C VAL A 411 16.00 -2.12 -1.05
N ARG A 412 16.03 -0.83 -1.40
CA ARG A 412 15.81 -0.37 -2.78
C ARG A 412 16.90 -0.88 -3.71
N GLU A 413 18.18 -0.80 -3.35
CA GLU A 413 19.27 -1.33 -4.14
C GLU A 413 19.14 -2.84 -4.41
N VAL A 414 18.74 -3.61 -3.39
CA VAL A 414 18.52 -5.06 -3.57
C VAL A 414 17.34 -5.33 -4.51
N LEU A 415 16.24 -4.58 -4.39
CA LEU A 415 15.10 -4.69 -5.29
C LEU A 415 15.45 -4.29 -6.72
N ASP A 416 16.20 -3.20 -6.89
CA ASP A 416 16.65 -2.73 -8.21
C ASP A 416 17.59 -3.74 -8.87
N ALA A 417 18.54 -4.31 -8.11
CA ALA A 417 19.41 -5.39 -8.60
C ALA A 417 18.62 -6.63 -9.04
N ALA A 418 17.57 -7.00 -8.28
CA ALA A 418 16.68 -8.09 -8.64
C ALA A 418 15.92 -7.81 -9.94
N PHE A 419 15.40 -6.59 -10.10
CA PHE A 419 14.64 -6.18 -11.28
C PHE A 419 15.54 -6.05 -12.51
N GLU A 420 16.73 -5.46 -12.37
CA GLU A 420 17.75 -5.36 -13.44
C GLU A 420 18.19 -6.76 -13.91
N ARG A 421 18.45 -7.69 -12.98
CA ARG A 421 18.82 -9.06 -13.33
C ARG A 421 17.69 -9.80 -14.05
N ALA A 422 16.47 -9.69 -13.59
CA ALA A 422 15.31 -10.28 -14.26
C ALA A 422 15.13 -9.70 -15.67
N ALA A 423 15.28 -8.38 -15.82
CA ALA A 423 15.21 -7.71 -17.12
C ALA A 423 16.34 -8.15 -18.05
N ALA A 424 17.58 -8.24 -17.56
CA ALA A 424 18.74 -8.68 -18.34
C ALA A 424 18.64 -10.14 -18.81
N THR A 425 18.04 -11.03 -18.00
CA THR A 425 17.85 -12.45 -18.33
C THR A 425 16.57 -12.74 -19.10
N GLY A 426 15.64 -11.78 -19.15
CA GLY A 426 14.31 -11.94 -19.72
C GLY A 426 13.40 -12.93 -18.97
N ARG A 427 13.74 -13.28 -17.73
CA ARG A 427 13.01 -14.23 -16.88
C ARG A 427 13.10 -13.83 -15.40
N PRO A 428 12.11 -14.21 -14.58
CA PRO A 428 12.17 -14.01 -13.14
C PRO A 428 13.39 -14.68 -12.51
N LEU A 429 13.84 -14.16 -11.36
CA LEU A 429 14.90 -14.79 -10.55
C LEU A 429 14.53 -16.23 -10.22
N ASP A 430 15.53 -17.11 -10.33
CA ASP A 430 15.46 -18.52 -9.95
C ASP A 430 16.81 -18.93 -9.33
N PRO A 431 16.85 -19.26 -8.02
CA PRO A 431 15.76 -19.20 -7.05
C PRO A 431 15.25 -17.78 -6.79
N PRO A 432 13.97 -17.62 -6.40
CA PRO A 432 13.37 -16.32 -6.14
C PRO A 432 13.95 -15.65 -4.89
N LEU A 433 13.99 -14.31 -4.88
CA LEU A 433 14.38 -13.52 -3.71
C LEU A 433 13.21 -13.42 -2.72
N LEU A 434 13.45 -13.76 -1.45
CA LEU A 434 12.53 -13.42 -0.36
C LEU A 434 12.94 -12.09 0.29
N VAL A 435 11.98 -11.18 0.42
CA VAL A 435 12.14 -9.92 1.15
C VAL A 435 11.20 -9.92 2.34
N VAL A 436 11.74 -9.90 3.55
CA VAL A 436 10.97 -9.84 4.80
C VAL A 436 11.14 -8.45 5.40
N LEU A 437 10.08 -7.65 5.37
CA LEU A 437 10.03 -6.33 6.00
C LEU A 437 9.28 -6.45 7.34
N ASP A 438 10.00 -6.76 8.41
CA ASP A 438 9.44 -6.76 9.75
C ASP A 438 9.31 -5.30 10.24
N GLU A 439 8.10 -4.90 10.62
CA GLU A 439 7.72 -3.50 10.85
C GLU A 439 7.95 -2.60 9.61
N ALA A 440 7.32 -2.96 8.49
CA ALA A 440 7.47 -2.29 7.19
C ALA A 440 7.18 -0.78 7.21
N ALA A 441 6.38 -0.29 8.17
CA ALA A 441 6.09 1.13 8.33
C ALA A 441 7.27 1.95 8.84
N SER A 442 8.16 1.35 9.63
CA SER A 442 9.15 2.09 10.42
C SER A 442 10.59 1.82 9.98
N VAL A 443 10.95 0.56 9.69
CA VAL A 443 12.35 0.19 9.44
C VAL A 443 12.79 0.53 8.02
N ALA A 444 12.01 0.13 7.02
CA ALA A 444 12.31 0.41 5.61
C ALA A 444 11.03 0.76 4.85
N PRO A 445 10.46 1.93 5.09
CA PRO A 445 9.18 2.34 4.51
C PRO A 445 9.32 2.74 3.04
N LEU A 446 9.15 1.78 2.14
CA LEU A 446 9.19 1.99 0.69
C LEU A 446 8.02 2.89 0.25
N ALA A 447 8.31 4.07 -0.30
CA ALA A 447 7.27 5.03 -0.72
C ALA A 447 6.37 4.50 -1.86
N ASP A 448 6.86 3.57 -2.66
CA ASP A 448 6.17 2.95 -3.79
C ASP A 448 5.90 1.46 -3.58
N LEU A 449 5.66 1.03 -2.34
CA LEU A 449 5.37 -0.37 -2.01
C LEU A 449 4.21 -0.93 -2.83
N ASP A 450 3.20 -0.10 -3.14
CA ASP A 450 2.09 -0.46 -4.03
C ASP A 450 2.58 -0.95 -5.41
N ARG A 451 3.58 -0.29 -5.99
CA ARG A 451 4.18 -0.69 -7.28
C ARG A 451 5.10 -1.90 -7.10
N VAL A 452 5.94 -1.89 -6.08
CA VAL A 452 6.88 -2.99 -5.81
C VAL A 452 6.11 -4.30 -5.68
N VAL A 453 5.08 -4.36 -4.84
CA VAL A 453 4.28 -5.58 -4.66
C VAL A 453 3.54 -5.99 -5.94
N ALA A 454 3.06 -5.04 -6.73
CA ALA A 454 2.37 -5.33 -7.99
C ALA A 454 3.30 -5.98 -9.04
N THR A 455 4.59 -5.63 -9.05
CA THR A 455 5.55 -6.06 -10.08
C THR A 455 6.50 -7.16 -9.61
N ALA A 456 6.68 -7.33 -8.31
CA ALA A 456 7.63 -8.26 -7.68
C ALA A 456 7.54 -9.69 -8.22
N ALA A 457 6.32 -10.22 -8.37
CA ALA A 457 6.08 -11.57 -8.88
C ALA A 457 6.68 -11.82 -10.27
N GLY A 458 6.59 -10.82 -11.17
CA GLY A 458 7.15 -10.87 -12.51
C GLY A 458 8.68 -10.91 -12.54
N HIS A 459 9.33 -10.43 -11.49
CA HIS A 459 10.79 -10.40 -11.37
C HIS A 459 11.36 -11.54 -10.49
N GLY A 460 10.50 -12.42 -9.95
CA GLY A 460 10.96 -13.48 -9.04
C GLY A 460 11.26 -12.97 -7.63
N VAL A 461 10.58 -11.92 -7.19
CA VAL A 461 10.68 -11.38 -5.83
C VAL A 461 9.39 -11.68 -5.08
N GLN A 462 9.51 -12.15 -3.85
CA GLN A 462 8.39 -12.46 -2.96
C GLN A 462 8.55 -11.68 -1.66
N LEU A 463 7.52 -10.90 -1.28
CA LEU A 463 7.57 -10.07 -0.09
C LEU A 463 6.72 -10.65 1.05
N VAL A 464 7.25 -10.54 2.26
CA VAL A 464 6.49 -10.61 3.52
C VAL A 464 6.57 -9.24 4.15
N THR A 465 5.43 -8.56 4.27
CA THR A 465 5.35 -7.26 4.95
C THR A 465 4.55 -7.40 6.24
N VAL A 466 5.13 -6.94 7.34
CA VAL A 466 4.54 -7.08 8.67
C VAL A 466 4.14 -5.69 9.19
N TRP A 467 2.89 -5.60 9.67
CA TRP A 467 2.23 -4.37 10.10
C TRP A 467 1.58 -4.57 11.47
N GLN A 468 1.44 -3.50 12.24
CA GLN A 468 0.70 -3.58 13.50
C GLN A 468 -0.82 -3.53 13.26
N ASP A 469 -1.26 -2.67 12.34
CA ASP A 469 -2.65 -2.49 11.93
C ASP A 469 -2.72 -1.85 10.52
N LEU A 470 -3.92 -1.74 9.94
CA LEU A 470 -4.11 -1.08 8.65
C LEU A 470 -4.15 0.45 8.77
N ALA A 471 -4.41 1.01 9.96
CA ALA A 471 -4.32 2.45 10.17
C ALA A 471 -2.88 2.93 9.97
N GLN A 472 -1.88 2.11 10.35
CA GLN A 472 -0.47 2.36 10.06
C GLN A 472 -0.18 2.39 8.55
N VAL A 473 -0.80 1.48 7.77
CA VAL A 473 -0.69 1.48 6.30
C VAL A 473 -1.36 2.72 5.71
N GLU A 474 -2.55 3.09 6.21
CA GLU A 474 -3.29 4.28 5.77
C GLU A 474 -2.52 5.57 6.07
N SER A 475 -2.00 5.72 7.29
CA SER A 475 -1.16 6.85 7.68
C SER A 475 0.06 6.99 6.77
N ARG A 476 0.69 5.86 6.39
CA ARG A 476 1.92 5.86 5.60
C ARG A 476 1.69 6.12 4.11
N TYR A 477 0.62 5.59 3.52
CA TYR A 477 0.39 5.64 2.06
C TYR A 477 -0.79 6.52 1.64
N GLY A 478 -1.51 7.12 2.59
CA GLY A 478 -2.67 7.97 2.32
C GLY A 478 -3.67 7.26 1.40
N GLY A 479 -4.18 7.93 0.38
CA GLY A 479 -5.17 7.34 -0.55
C GLY A 479 -4.71 6.08 -1.30
N ARG A 480 -3.42 5.71 -1.27
CA ARG A 480 -2.90 4.49 -1.92
C ARG A 480 -2.90 3.25 -1.02
N TRP A 481 -3.24 3.38 0.27
CA TRP A 481 -3.19 2.28 1.23
C TRP A 481 -3.99 1.06 0.79
N ALA A 482 -5.19 1.26 0.24
CA ALA A 482 -6.03 0.18 -0.25
C ALA A 482 -5.38 -0.59 -1.42
N THR A 483 -4.60 0.09 -2.26
CA THR A 483 -3.83 -0.53 -3.34
C THR A 483 -2.69 -1.38 -2.78
N VAL A 484 -1.98 -0.89 -1.74
CA VAL A 484 -0.95 -1.67 -1.03
C VAL A 484 -1.56 -2.97 -0.48
N VAL A 485 -2.69 -2.87 0.22
CA VAL A 485 -3.39 -4.05 0.77
C VAL A 485 -3.86 -4.99 -0.34
N ASN A 486 -4.46 -4.46 -1.41
CA ASN A 486 -4.99 -5.27 -2.51
C ASN A 486 -3.90 -6.05 -3.26
N ASN A 487 -2.73 -5.44 -3.48
CA ASN A 487 -1.64 -6.06 -4.22
C ASN A 487 -0.95 -7.21 -3.47
N HIS A 488 -1.07 -7.30 -2.14
CA HIS A 488 -0.69 -8.49 -1.40
C HIS A 488 -1.74 -9.58 -1.60
N ARG A 489 -1.38 -10.64 -2.31
CA ARG A 489 -2.31 -11.73 -2.66
C ARG A 489 -2.80 -12.48 -1.43
N ALA A 490 -1.93 -12.70 -0.44
CA ALA A 490 -2.24 -13.28 0.86
C ALA A 490 -2.25 -12.20 1.94
N LYS A 491 -3.28 -12.20 2.78
CA LYS A 491 -3.40 -11.34 3.95
C LYS A 491 -3.68 -12.20 5.17
N LEU A 492 -2.81 -12.08 6.17
CA LEU A 492 -2.96 -12.75 7.47
C LEU A 492 -3.31 -11.69 8.52
N VAL A 493 -4.46 -11.86 9.13
CA VAL A 493 -4.96 -10.98 10.18
C VAL A 493 -4.88 -11.74 11.50
N CYS A 494 -3.90 -11.38 12.33
CA CYS A 494 -3.61 -12.07 13.59
C CYS A 494 -4.55 -11.65 14.71
N SER A 495 -4.47 -12.38 15.83
CA SER A 495 -5.26 -12.10 17.04
C SER A 495 -4.94 -10.75 17.71
N GLY A 496 -5.89 -10.22 18.47
CA GLY A 496 -5.69 -9.09 19.38
C GLY A 496 -5.78 -7.70 18.74
N ILE A 497 -6.15 -7.58 17.47
CA ILE A 497 -6.35 -6.28 16.82
C ILE A 497 -7.51 -5.54 17.48
N ALA A 498 -7.31 -4.27 17.82
CA ALA A 498 -8.31 -3.40 18.40
C ALA A 498 -8.61 -2.15 17.53
N ASP A 499 -7.79 -1.90 16.51
CA ASP A 499 -7.95 -0.78 15.59
C ASP A 499 -9.25 -0.90 14.78
N PRO A 500 -10.16 0.13 14.82
CA PRO A 500 -11.43 0.08 14.13
C PRO A 500 -11.30 0.04 12.60
N VAL A 501 -10.29 0.70 12.01
CA VAL A 501 -10.05 0.73 10.56
C VAL A 501 -9.79 -0.69 10.07
N THR A 502 -8.85 -1.39 10.73
CA THR A 502 -8.52 -2.78 10.42
C THR A 502 -9.71 -3.70 10.59
N LEU A 503 -10.40 -3.61 11.74
CA LEU A 503 -11.51 -4.50 12.05
C LEU A 503 -12.68 -4.34 11.07
N GLN A 504 -13.03 -3.10 10.71
CA GLN A 504 -14.11 -2.83 9.75
C GLN A 504 -13.72 -3.27 8.34
N HIS A 505 -12.50 -2.93 7.90
CA HIS A 505 -12.02 -3.31 6.57
C HIS A 505 -11.98 -4.84 6.41
N VAL A 506 -11.41 -5.55 7.38
CA VAL A 506 -11.32 -7.02 7.35
C VAL A 506 -12.70 -7.65 7.40
N SER A 507 -13.59 -7.22 8.30
CA SER A 507 -14.97 -7.71 8.37
C SER A 507 -15.70 -7.54 7.04
N GLY A 508 -15.51 -6.40 6.35
CA GLY A 508 -16.06 -6.14 5.02
C GLY A 508 -15.48 -7.07 3.93
N LEU A 509 -14.16 -7.34 3.97
CA LEU A 509 -13.50 -8.27 3.04
C LEU A 509 -13.98 -9.72 3.18
N LEU A 510 -14.32 -10.13 4.40
CA LEU A 510 -14.80 -11.50 4.70
C LEU A 510 -16.23 -11.70 4.20
N GLY A 511 -16.99 -10.62 4.05
CA GLY A 511 -18.37 -10.65 3.55
C GLY A 511 -19.39 -11.07 4.60
N GLU A 512 -20.53 -11.55 4.13
CA GLU A 512 -21.71 -11.83 4.94
C GLU A 512 -22.13 -13.30 4.78
N GLU A 513 -22.80 -13.84 5.78
CA GLU A 513 -23.44 -15.16 5.75
C GLU A 513 -24.94 -15.05 6.00
N GLU A 514 -25.72 -15.91 5.34
CA GLU A 514 -27.13 -16.08 5.62
C GLU A 514 -27.29 -17.04 6.80
N ARG A 515 -27.97 -16.61 7.85
CA ARG A 515 -28.36 -17.46 8.98
C ARG A 515 -29.87 -17.63 9.03
N ALA A 516 -30.31 -18.88 9.09
CA ALA A 516 -31.69 -19.19 9.42
C ALA A 516 -31.90 -18.99 10.93
N GLU A 517 -32.75 -18.06 11.30
CA GLU A 517 -33.20 -17.87 12.68
C GLU A 517 -34.56 -18.51 12.84
N HIS A 518 -34.69 -19.40 13.81
CA HIS A 518 -35.96 -20.04 14.16
C HIS A 518 -36.49 -19.38 15.42
N SER A 519 -37.64 -18.74 15.33
CA SER A 519 -38.39 -18.28 16.50
C SER A 519 -39.58 -19.19 16.75
N TRP A 520 -39.79 -19.51 18.01
CA TRP A 520 -40.93 -20.28 18.48
C TRP A 520 -41.85 -19.36 19.24
N THR A 521 -43.10 -19.28 18.82
CA THR A 521 -44.13 -18.57 19.56
C THR A 521 -45.10 -19.58 20.11
N VAL A 522 -45.34 -19.53 21.40
CA VAL A 522 -46.36 -20.35 22.07
C VAL A 522 -47.58 -19.47 22.19
N GLY A 523 -48.67 -19.85 21.53
CA GLY A 523 -49.95 -19.18 21.67
C GLY A 523 -50.62 -19.52 23.01
N ASP A 524 -51.55 -18.69 23.48
CA ASP A 524 -52.32 -18.92 24.71
C ASP A 524 -53.16 -20.20 24.63
N ASP A 525 -53.37 -20.74 23.44
CA ASP A 525 -54.03 -22.02 23.16
C ASP A 525 -53.11 -23.23 23.20
N GLY A 526 -51.83 -23.04 23.60
CA GLY A 526 -50.80 -24.09 23.66
C GLY A 526 -50.27 -24.51 22.30
N ARG A 527 -50.65 -23.84 21.21
CA ARG A 527 -50.12 -24.14 19.88
C ARG A 527 -48.74 -23.51 19.70
N HIS A 528 -47.80 -24.31 19.17
CA HIS A 528 -46.49 -23.84 18.82
C HIS A 528 -46.45 -23.41 17.35
N SER A 529 -46.08 -22.18 17.10
CA SER A 529 -45.79 -21.65 15.76
C SER A 529 -44.27 -21.51 15.60
N ARG A 530 -43.74 -22.05 14.53
CA ARG A 530 -42.33 -21.87 14.13
C ARG A 530 -42.26 -20.88 12.98
N THR A 531 -41.53 -19.80 13.19
CA THR A 531 -41.21 -18.85 12.14
C THR A 531 -39.73 -19.00 11.78
N GLU A 532 -39.47 -19.21 10.51
CA GLU A 532 -38.10 -19.24 9.95
C GLU A 532 -37.86 -17.92 9.23
N ALA A 533 -36.86 -17.18 9.69
CA ALA A 533 -36.41 -15.95 9.07
C ALA A 533 -34.94 -16.11 8.65
N VAL A 534 -34.59 -15.64 7.46
CA VAL A 534 -33.19 -15.58 7.03
C VAL A 534 -32.66 -14.19 7.36
N THR A 535 -31.67 -14.12 8.23
CA THR A 535 -30.96 -12.89 8.57
C THR A 535 -29.56 -12.93 7.93
N VAL A 536 -29.15 -11.79 7.37
CA VAL A 536 -27.81 -11.60 6.82
C VAL A 536 -26.94 -10.96 7.88
N ARG A 537 -25.82 -11.59 8.23
CA ARG A 537 -24.86 -11.11 9.21
C ARG A 537 -23.43 -11.17 8.66
N ALA A 538 -22.57 -10.26 9.12
CA ALA A 538 -21.14 -10.34 8.80
C ALA A 538 -20.57 -11.71 9.20
N LEU A 539 -19.85 -12.36 8.30
CA LEU A 539 -19.21 -13.67 8.52
C LEU A 539 -18.29 -13.65 9.74
N ALA A 540 -17.53 -12.55 9.91
CA ALA A 540 -16.73 -12.28 11.10
C ALA A 540 -16.94 -10.81 11.52
N PRO A 541 -17.85 -10.55 12.46
CA PRO A 541 -18.05 -9.20 13.01
C PRO A 541 -16.76 -8.67 13.68
N PRO A 542 -16.56 -7.34 13.77
CA PRO A 542 -15.39 -6.74 14.41
C PRO A 542 -15.07 -7.29 15.81
N GLY A 543 -16.12 -7.52 16.63
CA GLY A 543 -15.96 -8.10 17.96
C GLY A 543 -15.41 -9.54 17.96
N TRP A 544 -15.77 -10.33 16.97
CA TRP A 544 -15.26 -11.68 16.78
C TRP A 544 -13.79 -11.66 16.34
N LEU A 545 -13.43 -10.80 15.37
CA LEU A 545 -12.05 -10.64 14.91
C LEU A 545 -11.11 -10.22 16.05
N ARG A 546 -11.56 -9.29 16.91
CA ARG A 546 -10.80 -8.85 18.09
C ARG A 546 -10.54 -9.99 19.08
N GLN A 547 -11.45 -10.97 19.16
CA GLN A 547 -11.40 -12.09 20.11
C GLN A 547 -10.78 -13.37 19.52
N LEU A 548 -10.11 -13.27 18.35
CA LEU A 548 -9.36 -14.39 17.82
C LEU A 548 -8.37 -14.91 18.88
N PRO A 549 -8.31 -16.23 19.10
CA PRO A 549 -7.35 -16.82 20.03
C PRO A 549 -5.90 -16.51 19.64
N PRO A 550 -4.99 -16.35 20.61
CA PRO A 550 -3.56 -16.25 20.36
C PRO A 550 -3.06 -17.44 19.52
N GLY A 551 -2.16 -17.17 18.56
CA GLY A 551 -1.65 -18.20 17.65
C GLY A 551 -2.57 -18.52 16.46
N GLU A 552 -3.75 -17.91 16.38
CA GLU A 552 -4.62 -18.01 15.21
C GLU A 552 -4.59 -16.73 14.36
N ALA A 553 -4.89 -16.90 13.08
CA ALA A 553 -5.05 -15.81 12.13
C ALA A 553 -6.20 -16.07 11.16
N VAL A 554 -6.77 -15.02 10.61
CA VAL A 554 -7.67 -15.10 9.45
C VAL A 554 -6.85 -14.91 8.20
N LEU A 555 -6.92 -15.88 7.29
CA LEU A 555 -6.33 -15.82 5.96
C LEU A 555 -7.37 -15.34 4.95
N VAL A 556 -7.07 -14.25 4.26
CA VAL A 556 -7.74 -13.80 3.04
C VAL A 556 -6.78 -13.99 1.88
N TYR A 557 -7.10 -14.87 0.95
CA TYR A 557 -6.21 -15.24 -0.14
C TYR A 557 -6.92 -15.21 -1.50
N GLY A 558 -6.65 -14.18 -2.28
CA GLY A 558 -7.19 -14.03 -3.62
C GLY A 558 -8.72 -14.17 -3.67
N SER A 559 -9.20 -15.14 -4.45
CA SER A 559 -10.64 -15.47 -4.60
C SER A 559 -11.09 -16.67 -3.76
N PHE A 560 -10.21 -17.25 -2.93
CA PHE A 560 -10.59 -18.34 -2.05
C PHE A 560 -11.49 -17.84 -0.91
N PRO A 561 -12.41 -18.69 -0.40
CA PRO A 561 -13.12 -18.37 0.82
C PRO A 561 -12.14 -18.09 1.97
N PRO A 562 -12.46 -17.18 2.89
CA PRO A 562 -11.59 -16.88 4.03
C PRO A 562 -11.42 -18.10 4.94
N ALA A 563 -10.26 -18.23 5.55
CA ALA A 563 -9.96 -19.38 6.41
C ALA A 563 -9.40 -18.95 7.77
N ARG A 564 -9.80 -19.64 8.84
CA ARG A 564 -9.06 -19.61 10.10
C ARG A 564 -7.87 -20.55 9.99
N ILE A 565 -6.70 -20.07 10.31
CA ILE A 565 -5.46 -20.84 10.29
C ILE A 565 -4.75 -20.74 11.63
N ALA A 566 -4.00 -21.75 12.00
CA ALA A 566 -3.06 -21.67 13.12
C ALA A 566 -1.69 -21.24 12.58
N LEU A 567 -1.10 -20.26 13.22
CA LEU A 567 0.29 -19.86 12.99
C LEU A 567 1.22 -20.99 13.48
N ARG A 568 2.47 -20.98 13.03
CA ARG A 568 3.47 -22.00 13.37
C ARG A 568 4.65 -21.35 14.11
N PRO A 569 4.55 -21.09 15.41
CA PRO A 569 5.71 -20.58 16.15
C PRO A 569 6.89 -21.53 15.95
N PHE A 570 8.04 -20.98 15.55
CA PHE A 570 9.21 -21.78 15.18
C PHE A 570 9.71 -22.68 16.32
N PHE A 571 9.50 -22.28 17.57
CA PHE A 571 9.88 -23.03 18.75
C PHE A 571 8.91 -24.18 19.10
N ASP A 572 7.68 -24.17 18.57
CA ASP A 572 6.68 -25.24 18.76
C ASP A 572 6.73 -26.29 17.63
N ASP A 573 7.33 -25.94 16.48
CA ASP A 573 7.51 -26.84 15.35
C ASP A 573 8.90 -27.50 15.44
N ARG A 574 8.94 -28.82 15.58
CA ARG A 574 10.17 -29.58 15.81
C ARG A 574 11.24 -29.35 14.74
N GLU A 575 10.85 -29.26 13.47
CA GLU A 575 11.79 -29.04 12.37
C GLU A 575 12.34 -27.63 12.40
N LEU A 576 11.48 -26.62 12.58
CA LEU A 576 11.87 -25.23 12.67
C LEU A 576 12.73 -24.94 13.91
N ALA A 577 12.35 -25.52 15.07
CA ALA A 577 13.14 -25.42 16.29
C ALA A 577 14.54 -26.01 16.13
N SER A 578 14.66 -27.16 15.45
CA SER A 578 15.96 -27.78 15.13
C SER A 578 16.82 -26.89 14.24
N ARG A 579 16.22 -26.26 13.21
CA ARG A 579 16.94 -25.32 12.33
C ARG A 579 17.39 -24.07 13.08
N ALA A 580 16.54 -23.54 13.96
CA ALA A 580 16.88 -22.38 14.80
C ALA A 580 17.94 -22.71 15.86
N ALA A 581 17.93 -23.91 16.42
CA ALA A 581 18.87 -24.36 17.45
C ALA A 581 20.22 -24.84 16.89
N SER A 582 20.38 -25.00 15.57
CA SER A 582 21.64 -25.48 14.95
C SER A 582 22.86 -24.63 15.33
N GLY A 583 22.67 -23.44 15.94
CA GLY A 583 23.70 -22.53 16.40
C GLY A 583 24.00 -22.54 17.89
N SER A 584 23.20 -23.22 18.72
CA SER A 584 23.36 -23.13 20.18
C SER A 584 24.28 -24.20 20.80
N ASP A 585 24.71 -25.18 20.01
CA ASP A 585 25.49 -26.34 20.49
C ASP A 585 26.96 -26.38 19.95
N ARG A 586 27.54 -25.23 19.56
CA ARG A 586 28.96 -25.19 19.20
C ARG A 586 29.71 -24.06 19.89
#